data_ffebba94ca55e4a5e2341a93e9f61454
#
_entry.id   ffebba94ca55e4a5e2341a93e9f61454
#
_cell.length_a   1.000
_cell.length_b   1.000
_cell.length_c   1.000
_cell.angle_alpha   90.00
_cell.angle_beta   90.00
_cell.angle_gamma   90.00
#
_symmetry.space_group_name_H-M   'P 1'
#
loop_
_entity.id
_entity.type
_entity.pdbx_description
1 polymer ?
#
loop_
_entity_poly.entity_id
_entity_poly.type
_entity_poly.pdbx_seq_one_letter_code
_entity_poly.pdbx_strand_id
1 'polypeptide(L)'
;AASDVYKRQGRLLLCDAGGESLEGYCSDHTRTYPVGGRFSERQRAVYEIVLKAHDDVAEAVKPGMMYQRDIHLLSYRILAEGLIGLGLLRGTAEAAVEAGAMTLFMPHGLGHGLGMDVHDCEAFGERSFDFSSIAERAAASGTCIYRSAWKVRPGTVLSDEPGIYFIPALIDKCRAEGLYKGIVDYDALDAWRDFGGIRIEDDLIVTDTGCRMIGGGKHIPITVDELEAVVGK
;
A
#
# COMPACT_ATOMS: atom_id res chain seq x y z
N ALA A 1 17.11 -12.74 -6.20
CA ALA A 1 17.80 -11.44 -6.18
C ALA A 1 17.77 -10.87 -7.59
N ALA A 2 17.11 -9.73 -7.80
CA ALA A 2 17.12 -9.04 -9.08
C ALA A 2 18.49 -8.35 -9.25
N SER A 3 19.47 -9.08 -9.77
CA SER A 3 20.81 -8.56 -10.00
C SER A 3 20.94 -7.61 -11.19
N ASP A 4 19.88 -7.47 -12.00
CA ASP A 4 19.90 -6.76 -13.28
C ASP A 4 18.88 -5.62 -13.40
N VAL A 5 18.57 -4.95 -12.27
CA VAL A 5 17.72 -3.75 -12.33
C VAL A 5 18.54 -2.58 -12.86
N TYR A 6 18.38 -2.26 -14.13
CA TYR A 6 18.98 -1.06 -14.73
C TYR A 6 18.30 0.19 -14.16
N LYS A 7 19.00 0.92 -13.29
CA LYS A 7 18.59 2.23 -12.80
C LYS A 7 18.70 3.25 -13.92
N ARG A 8 17.61 3.48 -14.66
CA ARG A 8 17.56 4.47 -15.73
C ARG A 8 17.06 5.80 -15.19
N GLN A 9 17.73 6.91 -15.54
CA GLN A 9 17.26 8.24 -15.18
C GLN A 9 15.82 8.47 -15.64
N GLY A 10 15.04 9.17 -14.81
CA GLY A 10 13.61 9.41 -15.03
C GLY A 10 12.69 8.25 -14.64
N ARG A 11 13.26 7.10 -14.20
CA ARG A 11 12.47 5.99 -13.64
C ARG A 11 12.40 6.06 -12.13
N LEU A 12 11.53 5.24 -11.55
CA LEU A 12 11.42 5.06 -10.11
C LEU A 12 12.22 3.83 -9.67
N LEU A 13 12.80 3.90 -8.49
CA LEU A 13 13.38 2.77 -7.77
C LEU A 13 12.57 2.56 -6.49
N LEU A 14 11.77 1.52 -6.45
CA LEU A 14 11.14 1.03 -5.23
C LEU A 14 12.17 0.16 -4.51
N CYS A 15 12.45 0.51 -3.28
CA CYS A 15 13.34 -0.21 -2.39
C CYS A 15 12.54 -0.67 -1.17
N ASP A 16 12.35 -1.96 -1.10
CA ASP A 16 11.71 -2.67 0.00
C ASP A 16 12.81 -3.43 0.74
N ALA A 17 13.02 -3.10 2.00
CA ALA A 17 14.13 -3.61 2.80
C ALA A 17 13.76 -3.68 4.28
N GLY A 18 13.91 -4.86 4.84
CA GLY A 18 13.76 -5.14 6.25
C GLY A 18 15.07 -5.46 6.94
N GLY A 19 15.02 -5.59 8.25
CA GLY A 19 16.10 -6.02 9.09
C GLY A 19 15.60 -6.80 10.29
N GLU A 20 16.49 -7.50 10.96
CA GLU A 20 16.21 -8.24 12.19
C GLU A 20 17.03 -7.62 13.34
N SER A 21 16.38 -7.37 14.48
CA SER A 21 17.03 -6.89 15.68
C SER A 21 17.83 -8.01 16.36
N LEU A 22 18.68 -7.65 17.32
CA LEU A 22 19.44 -8.64 18.12
C LEU A 22 18.52 -9.57 18.92
N GLU A 23 17.32 -9.13 19.21
CA GLU A 23 16.27 -9.89 19.92
C GLU A 23 15.44 -10.77 18.99
N GLY A 24 15.73 -10.78 17.67
CA GLY A 24 15.05 -11.60 16.68
C GLY A 24 13.73 -11.00 16.16
N TYR A 25 13.46 -9.71 16.39
CA TYR A 25 12.28 -9.04 15.83
C TYR A 25 12.60 -8.38 14.51
N CYS A 26 11.70 -8.56 13.54
CA CYS A 26 11.83 -8.04 12.19
C CYS A 26 11.27 -6.63 12.04
N SER A 27 11.78 -5.90 11.05
CA SER A 27 11.23 -4.64 10.54
C SER A 27 11.01 -4.72 9.03
N ASP A 28 10.11 -3.90 8.51
CA ASP A 28 9.83 -3.80 7.09
C ASP A 28 9.60 -2.34 6.68
N HIS A 29 10.32 -1.89 5.65
CA HIS A 29 10.24 -0.52 5.19
C HIS A 29 10.36 -0.43 3.68
N THR A 30 9.48 0.32 3.07
CA THR A 30 9.58 0.65 1.65
C THR A 30 9.68 2.15 1.44
N ARG A 31 10.60 2.53 0.55
CA ARG A 31 10.63 3.88 -0.05
C ARG A 31 10.76 3.77 -1.55
N THR A 32 10.12 4.69 -2.25
CA THR A 32 10.24 4.81 -3.71
C THR A 32 10.98 6.10 -4.06
N TYR A 33 12.10 5.96 -4.76
CA TYR A 33 13.03 7.05 -5.09
C TYR A 33 12.98 7.40 -6.58
N PRO A 34 13.15 8.68 -6.95
CA PRO A 34 13.33 9.07 -8.35
C PRO A 34 14.78 8.80 -8.77
N VAL A 35 14.98 7.95 -9.78
CA VAL A 35 16.31 7.75 -10.37
C VAL A 35 16.72 9.00 -11.16
N GLY A 36 17.78 9.66 -10.69
CA GLY A 36 18.21 10.97 -11.22
C GLY A 36 17.92 12.13 -10.27
N GLY A 37 17.39 11.86 -9.08
CA GLY A 37 17.33 12.78 -7.95
C GLY A 37 16.11 13.68 -7.88
N ARG A 38 15.21 13.65 -8.89
CA ARG A 38 13.98 14.44 -8.89
C ARG A 38 12.81 13.65 -9.45
N PHE A 39 11.66 13.78 -8.79
CA PHE A 39 10.40 13.29 -9.30
C PHE A 39 9.91 14.13 -10.49
N SER A 40 9.37 13.50 -11.53
CA SER A 40 8.56 14.20 -12.51
C SER A 40 7.22 14.64 -11.86
N GLU A 41 6.51 15.59 -12.49
CA GLU A 41 5.18 16.01 -12.00
C GLU A 41 4.22 14.83 -11.82
N ARG A 42 4.19 13.89 -12.77
CA ARG A 42 3.38 12.68 -12.67
C ARG A 42 3.79 11.78 -11.50
N GLN A 43 5.09 11.60 -11.30
CA GLN A 43 5.62 10.79 -10.20
C GLN A 43 5.32 11.43 -8.84
N ARG A 44 5.51 12.75 -8.74
CA ARG A 44 5.17 13.52 -7.54
C ARG A 44 3.68 13.39 -7.20
N ALA A 45 2.80 13.57 -8.19
CA ALA A 45 1.36 13.48 -7.98
C ALA A 45 0.93 12.10 -7.43
N VAL A 46 1.45 11.00 -7.99
CA VAL A 46 1.15 9.66 -7.48
C VAL A 46 1.81 9.42 -6.11
N TYR A 47 3.04 9.92 -5.91
CA TYR A 47 3.73 9.79 -4.63
C TYR A 47 2.95 10.45 -3.49
N GLU A 48 2.47 11.67 -3.71
CA GLU A 48 1.69 12.43 -2.72
C GLU A 48 0.34 11.77 -2.40
N ILE A 49 -0.29 11.08 -3.37
CA ILE A 49 -1.49 10.28 -3.12
C ILE A 49 -1.18 9.09 -2.20
N VAL A 50 -0.08 8.38 -2.46
CA VAL A 50 0.33 7.23 -1.64
C VAL A 50 0.76 7.70 -0.25
N LEU A 51 1.52 8.79 -0.15
CA LEU A 51 1.92 9.38 1.14
C LEU A 51 0.71 9.79 1.97
N LYS A 52 -0.29 10.42 1.35
CA LYS A 52 -1.54 10.76 2.03
C LYS A 52 -2.25 9.51 2.56
N ALA A 53 -2.29 8.44 1.79
CA ALA A 53 -2.92 7.18 2.25
C ALA A 53 -2.17 6.59 3.44
N HIS A 54 -0.84 6.59 3.40
CA HIS A 54 0.02 6.16 4.50
C HIS A 54 -0.23 6.99 5.78
N ASP A 55 -0.17 8.32 5.68
CA ASP A 55 -0.32 9.21 6.84
C ASP A 55 -1.73 9.13 7.44
N ASP A 56 -2.77 9.16 6.61
CA ASP A 56 -4.17 9.09 7.06
C ASP A 56 -4.49 7.73 7.71
N VAL A 57 -3.91 6.63 7.20
CA VAL A 57 -4.05 5.29 7.81
C VAL A 57 -3.37 5.28 9.18
N ALA A 58 -2.13 5.74 9.28
CA ALA A 58 -1.40 5.81 10.53
C ALA A 58 -2.15 6.65 11.59
N GLU A 59 -2.79 7.75 11.19
CA GLU A 59 -3.62 8.58 12.08
C GLU A 59 -4.91 7.87 12.52
N ALA A 60 -5.51 7.09 11.62
CA ALA A 60 -6.83 6.48 11.85
C ALA A 60 -6.78 5.21 12.71
N VAL A 61 -5.67 4.46 12.70
CA VAL A 61 -5.57 3.15 13.36
C VAL A 61 -5.80 3.27 14.87
N LYS A 62 -6.77 2.51 15.37
CA LYS A 62 -7.15 2.46 16.80
C LYS A 62 -7.45 1.05 17.24
N PRO A 63 -7.25 0.72 18.53
CA PRO A 63 -7.64 -0.56 19.09
C PRO A 63 -9.12 -0.87 18.80
N GLY A 64 -9.39 -2.12 18.43
CA GLY A 64 -10.74 -2.60 18.16
C GLY A 64 -11.17 -2.48 16.69
N MET A 65 -10.43 -1.78 15.84
CA MET A 65 -10.69 -1.77 14.41
C MET A 65 -10.37 -3.13 13.78
N MET A 66 -11.16 -3.52 12.79
CA MET A 66 -10.86 -4.67 11.93
C MET A 66 -9.89 -4.21 10.84
N TYR A 67 -8.73 -4.83 10.76
CA TYR A 67 -7.69 -4.39 9.82
C TYR A 67 -8.20 -4.33 8.38
N GLN A 68 -8.81 -5.40 7.91
CA GLN A 68 -9.36 -5.47 6.55
C GLN A 68 -10.46 -4.46 6.30
N ARG A 69 -11.53 -4.48 7.12
CA ARG A 69 -12.75 -3.71 6.88
C ARG A 69 -12.55 -2.21 7.11
N ASP A 70 -11.84 -1.88 8.21
CA ASP A 70 -11.81 -0.50 8.69
C ASP A 70 -10.54 0.23 8.22
N ILE A 71 -9.42 -0.47 8.11
CA ILE A 71 -8.10 0.13 7.82
C ILE A 71 -7.75 -0.02 6.33
N HIS A 72 -7.74 -1.25 5.80
CA HIS A 72 -7.41 -1.48 4.39
C HIS A 72 -8.38 -0.76 3.43
N LEU A 73 -9.70 -0.81 3.69
CA LEU A 73 -10.67 -0.11 2.85
C LEU A 73 -10.60 1.41 2.99
N LEU A 74 -10.09 1.94 4.12
CA LEU A 74 -9.77 3.36 4.24
C LEU A 74 -8.67 3.75 3.26
N SER A 75 -7.56 3.01 3.24
CA SER A 75 -6.49 3.22 2.27
C SER A 75 -7.02 3.20 0.82
N TYR A 76 -7.83 2.19 0.47
CA TYR A 76 -8.43 2.10 -0.86
C TYR A 76 -9.26 3.33 -1.23
N ARG A 77 -10.05 3.89 -0.30
CA ARG A 77 -10.83 5.12 -0.56
C ARG A 77 -9.93 6.31 -0.85
N ILE A 78 -8.88 6.51 -0.04
CA ILE A 78 -7.95 7.63 -0.23
C ILE A 78 -7.21 7.51 -1.58
N LEU A 79 -6.72 6.32 -1.90
CA LEU A 79 -6.07 6.07 -3.20
C LEU A 79 -7.05 6.28 -4.37
N ALA A 80 -8.31 5.84 -4.23
CA ALA A 80 -9.35 6.04 -5.25
C ALA A 80 -9.65 7.52 -5.47
N GLU A 81 -9.77 8.33 -4.42
CA GLU A 81 -9.95 9.79 -4.52
C GLU A 81 -8.81 10.42 -5.31
N GLY A 82 -7.57 10.04 -5.03
CA GLY A 82 -6.40 10.50 -5.77
C GLY A 82 -6.43 10.10 -7.24
N LEU A 83 -6.77 8.85 -7.54
CA LEU A 83 -6.90 8.34 -8.92
C LEU A 83 -8.05 9.00 -9.70
N ILE A 84 -9.15 9.35 -9.03
CA ILE A 84 -10.22 10.16 -9.61
C ILE A 84 -9.69 11.57 -9.96
N GLY A 85 -8.93 12.19 -9.05
CA GLY A 85 -8.29 13.47 -9.28
C GLY A 85 -7.32 13.48 -10.47
N LEU A 86 -6.68 12.35 -10.75
CA LEU A 86 -5.83 12.14 -11.93
C LEU A 86 -6.61 11.78 -13.21
N GLY A 87 -7.94 11.63 -13.13
CA GLY A 87 -8.79 11.24 -14.26
C GLY A 87 -8.68 9.77 -14.67
N LEU A 88 -8.18 8.90 -13.81
CA LEU A 88 -7.99 7.47 -14.06
C LEU A 88 -9.18 6.62 -13.59
N LEU A 89 -9.94 7.15 -12.64
CA LEU A 89 -11.22 6.59 -12.18
C LEU A 89 -12.34 7.60 -12.37
N ARG A 90 -13.57 7.10 -12.54
CA ARG A 90 -14.79 7.87 -12.70
C ARG A 90 -15.77 7.54 -11.57
N GLY A 91 -16.62 8.49 -11.21
CA GLY A 91 -17.61 8.32 -10.15
C GLY A 91 -17.03 8.68 -8.77
N THR A 92 -17.38 7.90 -7.76
CA THR A 92 -16.94 8.13 -6.38
C THR A 92 -15.93 7.07 -5.90
N ALA A 93 -15.16 7.40 -4.89
CA ALA A 93 -14.22 6.46 -4.28
C ALA A 93 -14.94 5.23 -3.71
N GLU A 94 -16.11 5.42 -3.09
CA GLU A 94 -16.92 4.33 -2.56
C GLU A 94 -17.34 3.35 -3.66
N ALA A 95 -17.83 3.85 -4.79
CA ALA A 95 -18.22 3.02 -5.92
C ALA A 95 -17.01 2.23 -6.49
N ALA A 96 -15.83 2.84 -6.55
CA ALA A 96 -14.62 2.17 -7.00
C ALA A 96 -14.19 1.05 -6.04
N VAL A 97 -14.27 1.30 -4.73
CA VAL A 97 -13.96 0.31 -3.69
C VAL A 97 -14.98 -0.83 -3.70
N GLU A 98 -16.28 -0.53 -3.72
CA GLU A 98 -17.35 -1.54 -3.74
C GLU A 98 -17.27 -2.44 -4.98
N ALA A 99 -16.91 -1.88 -6.12
CA ALA A 99 -16.71 -2.66 -7.35
C ALA A 99 -15.41 -3.48 -7.35
N GLY A 100 -14.52 -3.30 -6.38
CA GLY A 100 -13.22 -3.95 -6.32
C GLY A 100 -12.18 -3.38 -7.30
N ALA A 101 -12.44 -2.19 -7.89
CA ALA A 101 -11.57 -1.61 -8.92
C ALA A 101 -10.17 -1.27 -8.39
N MET A 102 -10.03 -1.06 -7.07
CA MET A 102 -8.74 -0.76 -6.46
C MET A 102 -7.75 -1.91 -6.53
N THR A 103 -8.19 -3.16 -6.72
CA THR A 103 -7.31 -4.31 -6.92
C THR A 103 -6.49 -4.23 -8.21
N LEU A 104 -6.92 -3.39 -9.18
CA LEU A 104 -6.14 -3.10 -10.39
C LEU A 104 -4.90 -2.25 -10.07
N PHE A 105 -5.00 -1.36 -9.08
CA PHE A 105 -3.95 -0.38 -8.76
C PHE A 105 -3.13 -0.78 -7.54
N MET A 106 -3.70 -1.48 -6.57
CA MET A 106 -3.01 -2.02 -5.40
C MET A 106 -3.39 -3.49 -5.22
N PRO A 107 -2.72 -4.41 -5.95
CA PRO A 107 -3.06 -5.84 -5.95
C PRO A 107 -2.43 -6.61 -4.78
N HIS A 108 -2.33 -5.98 -3.61
CA HIS A 108 -1.82 -6.60 -2.38
C HIS A 108 -2.56 -6.07 -1.15
N GLY A 109 -2.32 -6.67 0.01
CA GLY A 109 -2.82 -6.18 1.29
C GLY A 109 -2.18 -4.85 1.67
N LEU A 110 -2.87 -4.04 2.49
CA LEU A 110 -2.30 -2.81 3.02
C LEU A 110 -1.13 -3.08 3.98
N GLY A 111 -1.05 -4.26 4.55
CA GLY A 111 0.01 -4.64 5.46
C GLY A 111 -0.28 -5.98 6.13
N HIS A 112 0.60 -6.34 7.04
CA HIS A 112 0.61 -7.60 7.75
C HIS A 112 1.10 -7.43 9.20
N GLY A 113 0.98 -8.47 10.02
CA GLY A 113 1.61 -8.51 11.33
C GLY A 113 3.13 -8.58 11.20
N LEU A 114 3.84 -7.90 12.10
CA LEU A 114 5.28 -8.00 12.26
C LEU A 114 5.62 -8.54 13.64
N GLY A 115 6.64 -9.38 13.72
CA GLY A 115 7.13 -9.97 14.95
C GLY A 115 8.48 -10.63 14.76
N MET A 116 8.60 -11.89 15.16
CA MET A 116 9.80 -12.71 14.91
C MET A 116 9.91 -13.14 13.44
N ASP A 117 8.82 -13.09 12.72
CA ASP A 117 8.79 -13.22 11.26
C ASP A 117 8.34 -11.89 10.65
N VAL A 118 8.82 -11.55 9.44
CA VAL A 118 8.38 -10.37 8.68
C VAL A 118 6.87 -10.45 8.43
N HIS A 119 6.37 -11.60 7.98
CA HIS A 119 4.93 -11.90 7.92
C HIS A 119 4.55 -12.75 9.14
N ASP A 120 4.44 -12.10 10.29
CA ASP A 120 4.29 -12.79 11.56
C ASP A 120 2.96 -13.54 11.66
N CYS A 121 3.04 -14.77 12.13
CA CYS A 121 1.92 -15.67 12.37
C CYS A 121 1.11 -16.12 11.14
N GLU A 122 1.41 -15.69 9.93
CA GLU A 122 0.68 -16.09 8.72
C GLU A 122 0.74 -17.60 8.47
N ALA A 123 1.84 -18.26 8.85
CA ALA A 123 2.03 -19.68 8.68
C ALA A 123 1.05 -20.56 9.51
N PHE A 124 0.48 -20.02 10.58
CA PHE A 124 -0.52 -20.75 11.41
C PHE A 124 -1.89 -20.80 10.76
N GLY A 125 -2.10 -20.07 9.69
CA GLY A 125 -3.35 -20.00 8.96
C GLY A 125 -4.41 -19.11 9.65
N GLU A 126 -5.31 -18.60 8.85
CA GLU A 126 -6.29 -17.58 9.25
C GLU A 126 -7.21 -18.02 10.38
N ARG A 127 -7.51 -19.32 10.48
CA ARG A 127 -8.41 -19.87 11.50
C ARG A 127 -7.87 -19.80 12.92
N SER A 128 -6.56 -19.58 13.07
CA SER A 128 -5.90 -19.53 14.38
C SER A 128 -6.02 -18.17 15.07
N PHE A 129 -6.45 -17.13 14.35
CA PHE A 129 -6.42 -15.73 14.80
C PHE A 129 -7.78 -15.06 14.94
N ASP A 130 -8.84 -15.81 15.23
CA ASP A 130 -10.18 -15.23 15.43
C ASP A 130 -10.63 -14.36 14.24
N PHE A 131 -10.37 -14.85 13.03
CA PHE A 131 -10.93 -14.27 11.83
C PHE A 131 -12.44 -14.51 11.85
N SER A 132 -13.16 -13.52 12.27
CA SER A 132 -14.59 -13.60 12.55
C SER A 132 -15.42 -13.91 11.32
N SER A 133 -14.85 -13.90 10.10
CA SER A 133 -15.50 -14.50 8.96
C SER A 133 -14.58 -14.65 7.74
N ILE A 134 -14.17 -15.89 7.51
CA ILE A 134 -13.72 -16.33 6.18
C ILE A 134 -14.79 -16.02 5.12
N ALA A 135 -16.07 -15.98 5.49
CA ALA A 135 -17.19 -15.65 4.63
C ALA A 135 -17.22 -14.18 4.20
N GLU A 136 -16.92 -13.24 5.10
CA GLU A 136 -16.80 -11.80 4.75
C GLU A 136 -15.63 -11.58 3.81
N ARG A 137 -14.51 -12.26 4.03
CA ARG A 137 -13.34 -12.21 3.17
C ARG A 137 -13.60 -12.81 1.78
N ALA A 138 -14.32 -13.91 1.69
CA ALA A 138 -14.67 -14.56 0.42
C ALA A 138 -15.72 -13.79 -0.38
N ALA A 139 -16.58 -13.01 0.29
CA ALA A 139 -17.64 -12.25 -0.35
C ALA A 139 -17.15 -10.95 -1.02
N ALA A 140 -16.02 -10.40 -0.58
CA ALA A 140 -15.46 -9.22 -1.20
C ALA A 140 -14.60 -9.61 -2.41
N SER A 141 -14.93 -9.08 -3.59
CA SER A 141 -14.21 -9.36 -4.84
C SER A 141 -12.71 -9.03 -4.71
N GLY A 142 -11.84 -9.97 -5.04
CA GLY A 142 -10.38 -9.79 -4.96
C GLY A 142 -9.77 -9.92 -3.57
N THR A 143 -10.52 -10.38 -2.59
CA THR A 143 -10.13 -10.40 -1.17
C THR A 143 -9.14 -11.48 -0.76
N CYS A 144 -8.74 -12.36 -1.66
CA CYS A 144 -7.63 -13.28 -1.40
C CYS A 144 -6.31 -12.57 -1.07
N ILE A 145 -6.23 -11.26 -1.31
CA ILE A 145 -5.08 -10.43 -1.00
C ILE A 145 -5.11 -9.82 0.41
N TYR A 146 -6.20 -9.95 1.14
CA TYR A 146 -6.28 -9.43 2.51
C TYR A 146 -5.64 -10.43 3.48
N ARG A 147 -4.42 -10.15 3.87
CA ARG A 147 -3.64 -11.00 4.76
C ARG A 147 -4.05 -10.87 6.22
N SER A 148 -4.55 -9.71 6.61
CA SER A 148 -4.79 -9.35 8.01
C SER A 148 -6.24 -9.01 8.28
N ALA A 149 -7.09 -10.03 8.45
CA ALA A 149 -8.52 -9.85 8.74
C ALA A 149 -8.85 -9.90 10.26
N TRP A 150 -7.88 -9.56 11.11
CA TRP A 150 -8.02 -9.60 12.56
C TRP A 150 -8.27 -8.22 13.17
N LYS A 151 -8.74 -8.21 14.41
CA LYS A 151 -8.99 -7.00 15.16
C LYS A 151 -7.69 -6.52 15.83
N VAL A 152 -7.28 -5.28 15.55
CA VAL A 152 -6.07 -4.72 16.16
C VAL A 152 -6.28 -4.45 17.65
N ARG A 153 -5.24 -4.71 18.44
CA ARG A 153 -5.22 -4.57 19.91
C ARG A 153 -3.98 -3.78 20.33
N PRO A 154 -3.97 -3.16 21.50
CA PRO A 154 -2.74 -2.57 22.02
C PRO A 154 -1.59 -3.59 22.03
N GLY A 155 -0.41 -3.15 21.59
CA GLY A 155 0.77 -4.01 21.42
C GLY A 155 0.85 -4.73 20.06
N THR A 156 -0.17 -4.69 19.22
CA THR A 156 -0.08 -5.18 17.86
C THR A 156 0.93 -4.37 17.07
N VAL A 157 1.85 -5.04 16.39
CA VAL A 157 2.78 -4.45 15.41
C VAL A 157 2.33 -4.87 14.02
N LEU A 158 2.28 -3.92 13.10
CA LEU A 158 1.83 -4.13 11.74
C LEU A 158 2.56 -3.21 10.77
N SER A 159 2.71 -3.63 9.52
CA SER A 159 3.14 -2.75 8.43
C SER A 159 1.98 -1.90 7.92
N ASP A 160 2.28 -0.73 7.39
CA ASP A 160 1.39 0.17 6.67
C ASP A 160 2.06 0.52 5.33
N GLU A 161 1.64 -0.18 4.26
CA GLU A 161 2.34 -0.22 2.98
C GLU A 161 1.41 0.10 1.78
N PRO A 162 0.69 1.22 1.78
CA PRO A 162 -0.12 1.58 0.62
C PRO A 162 0.75 1.79 -0.63
N GLY A 163 0.18 1.45 -1.78
CA GLY A 163 0.85 1.63 -3.06
C GLY A 163 -0.09 1.84 -4.22
N ILE A 164 0.42 2.42 -5.31
CA ILE A 164 -0.25 2.52 -6.60
C ILE A 164 0.69 1.97 -7.68
N TYR A 165 0.18 1.01 -8.44
CA TYR A 165 0.94 0.33 -9.49
C TYR A 165 0.17 0.37 -10.80
N PHE A 166 0.90 0.60 -11.90
CA PHE A 166 0.38 0.52 -13.26
C PHE A 166 1.01 -0.70 -13.94
N ILE A 167 0.35 -1.85 -13.80
CA ILE A 167 0.84 -3.15 -14.30
C ILE A 167 0.20 -3.44 -15.66
N PRO A 168 0.92 -3.31 -16.79
CA PRO A 168 0.34 -3.45 -18.12
C PRO A 168 -0.44 -4.75 -18.32
N ALA A 169 0.11 -5.88 -17.87
CA ALA A 169 -0.55 -7.17 -18.02
C ALA A 169 -1.88 -7.25 -17.24
N LEU A 170 -1.97 -6.63 -16.06
CA LEU A 170 -3.20 -6.59 -15.27
C LEU A 170 -4.22 -5.65 -15.90
N ILE A 171 -3.79 -4.50 -16.41
CA ILE A 171 -4.63 -3.55 -17.16
C ILE A 171 -5.23 -4.26 -18.38
N ASP A 172 -4.41 -4.97 -19.18
CA ASP A 172 -4.86 -5.69 -20.36
C ASP A 172 -5.86 -6.79 -20.01
N LYS A 173 -5.59 -7.56 -18.95
CA LYS A 173 -6.50 -8.60 -18.45
C LYS A 173 -7.85 -8.01 -18.05
N CYS A 174 -7.86 -7.01 -17.18
CA CYS A 174 -9.10 -6.41 -16.70
C CYS A 174 -9.91 -5.75 -17.82
N ARG A 175 -9.23 -5.09 -18.78
CA ARG A 175 -9.88 -4.52 -19.97
C ARG A 175 -10.51 -5.61 -20.84
N ALA A 176 -9.79 -6.70 -21.12
CA ALA A 176 -10.28 -7.81 -21.95
C ALA A 176 -11.48 -8.53 -21.32
N GLU A 177 -11.46 -8.69 -20.00
CA GLU A 177 -12.56 -9.28 -19.22
C GLU A 177 -13.73 -8.32 -18.98
N GLY A 178 -13.60 -7.05 -19.39
CA GLY A 178 -14.61 -6.02 -19.21
C GLY A 178 -14.86 -5.65 -17.72
N LEU A 179 -13.88 -5.90 -16.85
CA LEU A 179 -13.98 -5.58 -15.43
C LEU A 179 -13.96 -4.06 -15.22
N TYR A 180 -14.62 -3.60 -14.17
CA TYR A 180 -14.66 -2.20 -13.72
C TYR A 180 -15.08 -1.20 -14.80
N LYS A 181 -15.82 -1.67 -15.83
CA LYS A 181 -16.31 -0.84 -16.92
C LYS A 181 -17.22 0.28 -16.37
N GLY A 182 -16.94 1.52 -16.80
CA GLY A 182 -17.62 2.71 -16.32
C GLY A 182 -17.01 3.35 -15.07
N ILE A 183 -16.11 2.64 -14.39
CA ILE A 183 -15.34 3.13 -13.24
C ILE A 183 -13.91 3.44 -13.66
N VAL A 184 -13.23 2.48 -14.29
CA VAL A 184 -11.85 2.64 -14.76
C VAL A 184 -11.85 3.28 -16.15
N ASP A 185 -11.06 4.34 -16.31
CA ASP A 185 -10.78 4.94 -17.61
C ASP A 185 -9.58 4.24 -18.26
N TYR A 186 -9.85 3.14 -18.96
CA TYR A 186 -8.80 2.35 -19.62
C TYR A 186 -8.04 3.11 -20.71
N ASP A 187 -8.67 4.07 -21.38
CA ASP A 187 -8.02 4.86 -22.41
C ASP A 187 -7.03 5.85 -21.79
N ALA A 188 -7.41 6.46 -20.66
CA ALA A 188 -6.49 7.28 -19.87
C ALA A 188 -5.32 6.46 -19.31
N LEU A 189 -5.55 5.20 -18.91
CA LEU A 189 -4.51 4.32 -18.37
C LEU A 189 -3.42 3.97 -19.40
N ASP A 190 -3.70 4.02 -20.69
CA ASP A 190 -2.69 3.72 -21.71
C ASP A 190 -1.48 4.65 -21.64
N ALA A 191 -1.68 5.91 -21.23
CA ALA A 191 -0.60 6.86 -20.98
C ALA A 191 0.25 6.56 -19.74
N TRP A 192 -0.18 5.61 -18.87
CA TRP A 192 0.47 5.28 -17.60
C TRP A 192 1.18 3.92 -17.62
N ARG A 193 1.14 3.20 -18.72
CA ARG A 193 1.68 1.83 -18.84
C ARG A 193 3.18 1.72 -18.54
N ASP A 194 3.92 2.79 -18.72
CA ASP A 194 5.37 2.85 -18.48
C ASP A 194 5.76 3.44 -17.13
N PHE A 195 4.79 3.80 -16.30
CA PHE A 195 5.00 4.47 -15.02
C PHE A 195 5.71 3.58 -13.99
N GLY A 196 5.31 2.32 -13.86
CA GLY A 196 5.75 1.41 -12.81
C GLY A 196 4.84 1.48 -11.58
N GLY A 197 5.41 1.67 -10.41
CA GLY A 197 4.65 1.73 -9.16
C GLY A 197 5.36 2.52 -8.06
N ILE A 198 4.60 2.93 -7.07
CA ILE A 198 5.05 3.59 -5.84
C ILE A 198 4.44 2.86 -4.66
N ARG A 199 5.26 2.51 -3.66
CA ARG A 199 4.87 2.09 -2.32
C ARG A 199 5.67 2.89 -1.30
N ILE A 200 5.01 3.20 -0.20
CA ILE A 200 5.59 3.77 1.00
C ILE A 200 5.19 2.87 2.15
N GLU A 201 6.11 2.51 3.02
CA GLU A 201 5.87 1.55 4.10
C GLU A 201 6.66 1.90 5.34
N ASP A 202 5.97 1.88 6.46
CA ASP A 202 6.55 1.98 7.80
C ASP A 202 5.86 1.00 8.76
N ASP A 203 6.57 0.69 9.85
CA ASP A 203 6.09 -0.19 10.91
C ASP A 203 5.31 0.62 11.96
N LEU A 204 4.11 0.18 12.27
CA LEU A 204 3.23 0.77 13.28
C LEU A 204 3.09 -0.12 14.49
N ILE A 205 3.07 0.47 15.69
CA ILE A 205 2.64 -0.21 16.91
C ILE A 205 1.35 0.42 17.44
N VAL A 206 0.34 -0.42 17.67
CA VAL A 206 -0.94 0.00 18.23
C VAL A 206 -0.77 0.27 19.72
N THR A 207 -1.23 1.44 20.16
CA THR A 207 -1.24 1.88 21.56
C THR A 207 -2.64 1.70 22.18
N ASP A 208 -2.82 2.11 23.44
CA ASP A 208 -4.15 2.05 24.08
C ASP A 208 -5.20 2.95 23.42
N THR A 209 -4.80 3.99 22.69
CA THR A 209 -5.71 5.00 22.14
C THR A 209 -5.57 5.26 20.63
N GLY A 210 -4.55 4.73 19.99
CA GLY A 210 -4.24 4.95 18.59
C GLY A 210 -3.10 4.07 18.13
N CYS A 211 -2.22 4.60 17.30
CA CYS A 211 -0.95 3.95 16.96
C CYS A 211 0.19 4.98 16.86
N ARG A 212 1.39 4.51 16.71
CA ARG A 212 2.57 5.31 16.41
C ARG A 212 3.54 4.52 15.54
N MET A 213 4.32 5.21 14.75
CA MET A 213 5.44 4.62 14.01
C MET A 213 6.52 4.11 14.98
N ILE A 214 7.14 3.01 14.64
CA ILE A 214 8.32 2.49 15.32
C ILE A 214 9.56 3.24 14.80
N GLY A 215 10.55 3.48 15.66
CA GLY A 215 11.79 4.17 15.24
C GLY A 215 12.35 5.16 16.26
N GLY A 216 11.73 5.28 17.45
CA GLY A 216 12.28 6.05 18.56
C GLY A 216 12.54 7.53 18.26
N GLY A 217 11.68 8.15 17.44
CA GLY A 217 11.81 9.56 17.03
C GLY A 217 12.75 9.80 15.85
N LYS A 218 13.34 8.75 15.29
CA LYS A 218 14.02 8.78 13.99
C LYS A 218 13.05 8.32 12.92
N HIS A 219 13.06 8.97 11.78
CA HIS A 219 12.30 8.51 10.63
C HIS A 219 13.20 8.42 9.39
N ILE A 220 12.85 7.52 8.50
CA ILE A 220 13.43 7.45 7.16
C ILE A 220 12.79 8.58 6.34
N PRO A 221 13.54 9.36 5.56
CA PRO A 221 12.97 10.38 4.69
C PRO A 221 11.77 9.85 3.90
N ILE A 222 10.66 10.59 3.93
CA ILE A 222 9.39 10.12 3.38
C ILE A 222 8.70 11.14 2.47
N THR A 223 8.87 12.44 2.73
CA THR A 223 8.30 13.46 1.86
C THR A 223 9.09 13.58 0.56
N VAL A 224 8.44 14.06 -0.50
CA VAL A 224 9.09 14.28 -1.79
C VAL A 224 10.36 15.11 -1.64
N ASP A 225 10.28 16.21 -0.88
CA ASP A 225 11.41 17.13 -0.72
C ASP A 225 12.57 16.49 0.07
N GLU A 226 12.28 15.71 1.10
CA GLU A 226 13.29 14.94 1.85
C GLU A 226 14.00 13.91 0.96
N LEU A 227 13.23 13.17 0.15
CA LEU A 227 13.79 12.18 -0.76
C LEU A 227 14.67 12.82 -1.84
N GLU A 228 14.21 13.91 -2.45
CA GLU A 228 14.99 14.66 -3.42
C GLU A 228 16.26 15.23 -2.80
N ALA A 229 16.22 15.65 -1.54
CA ALA A 229 17.40 16.13 -0.81
C ALA A 229 18.43 15.02 -0.55
N VAL A 230 18.00 13.77 -0.42
CA VAL A 230 18.89 12.61 -0.21
C VAL A 230 19.49 12.12 -1.53
N VAL A 231 18.68 11.95 -2.57
CA VAL A 231 19.11 11.31 -3.83
C VAL A 231 19.53 12.29 -4.93
N GLY A 232 19.23 13.57 -4.76
CA GLY A 232 19.57 14.65 -5.70
C GLY A 232 20.98 15.24 -5.55
N LYS A 233 21.84 14.61 -4.74
CA LYS A 233 23.23 15.04 -4.46
C LYS A 233 24.21 14.44 -5.43
#